data_b63ac2b40b8816f70a2cf5a8f11861b6
#
_entry.id   b63ac2b40b8816f70a2cf5a8f11861b6
#
_cell.length_a   1.000
_cell.length_b   1.000
_cell.length_c   1.000
_cell.angle_alpha   90.00
_cell.angle_beta   90.00
_cell.angle_gamma   90.00
#
_symmetry.space_group_name_H-M   'P 1'
#
loop_
_entity.id
_entity.type
_entity.pdbx_description
1 polymer ?
#
loop_
_entity_poly.entity_id
_entity_poly.type
_entity_poly.pdbx_seq_one_letter_code
_entity_poly.pdbx_strand_id
1 'polypeptide(L)'
;MNKLKRAIILSSITVLLVVGLFFIPFRTALVFYQRNTENIQAYLPIKEQETFQIIFRHSIHLTDVVEKYQVRDDHQIVQTEIVYEEFGIGMPSNAQDGEEFVYEDGKYHIKNLNNVFPSMNIRNGKTVSKNRLLWGENGEKMVWFNTYFPPGDWYNVRVEKLTLWQCMKGMKIDE
;
A
#
# COMPACT_ATOMS: atom_id res chain seq x y z
N MET A 1 -17.17 51.67 -1.83
CA MET A 1 -16.95 50.47 -2.72
C MET A 1 -18.28 50.09 -3.31
N ASN A 2 -18.41 50.04 -4.64
CA ASN A 2 -19.66 49.77 -5.35
C ASN A 2 -20.12 48.32 -5.06
N LYS A 3 -21.44 48.10 -4.97
CA LYS A 3 -22.04 46.75 -4.68
C LYS A 3 -21.48 45.67 -5.62
N LEU A 4 -21.29 45.99 -6.89
CA LEU A 4 -20.69 45.06 -7.89
C LEU A 4 -19.26 44.66 -7.52
N LYS A 5 -18.41 45.61 -7.12
CA LYS A 5 -17.02 45.28 -6.69
C LYS A 5 -16.99 44.40 -5.46
N ARG A 6 -17.90 44.60 -4.48
CA ARG A 6 -18.04 43.73 -3.29
C ARG A 6 -18.47 42.31 -3.69
N ALA A 7 -19.44 42.19 -4.60
CA ALA A 7 -19.89 40.90 -5.07
C ALA A 7 -18.78 40.12 -5.79
N ILE A 8 -18.00 40.79 -6.67
CA ILE A 8 -16.86 40.17 -7.35
C ILE A 8 -15.79 39.69 -6.35
N ILE A 9 -15.44 40.54 -5.36
CA ILE A 9 -14.44 40.17 -4.36
C ILE A 9 -14.92 38.97 -3.53
N LEU A 10 -16.17 38.95 -3.07
CA LEU A 10 -16.73 37.85 -2.31
C LEU A 10 -16.75 36.57 -3.14
N SER A 11 -17.19 36.63 -4.40
CA SER A 11 -17.17 35.49 -5.30
C SER A 11 -15.75 34.95 -5.52
N SER A 12 -14.77 35.80 -5.73
CA SER A 12 -13.36 35.41 -5.89
C SER A 12 -12.81 34.73 -4.64
N ILE A 13 -13.11 35.26 -3.45
CA ILE A 13 -12.71 34.64 -2.17
C ILE A 13 -13.35 33.25 -2.02
N THR A 14 -14.64 33.14 -2.33
CA THR A 14 -15.34 31.85 -2.27
C THR A 14 -14.72 30.82 -3.19
N VAL A 15 -14.41 31.20 -4.43
CA VAL A 15 -13.74 30.31 -5.40
C VAL A 15 -12.38 29.88 -4.88
N LEU A 16 -11.57 30.80 -4.36
CA LEU A 16 -10.25 30.49 -3.80
C LEU A 16 -10.35 29.52 -2.61
N LEU A 17 -11.34 29.70 -1.73
CA LEU A 17 -11.57 28.79 -0.61
C LEU A 17 -11.96 27.40 -1.09
N VAL A 18 -12.87 27.30 -2.05
CA VAL A 18 -13.28 26.00 -2.63
C VAL A 18 -12.09 25.31 -3.29
N VAL A 19 -11.29 26.03 -4.08
CA VAL A 19 -10.07 25.47 -4.69
C VAL A 19 -9.09 25.02 -3.61
N GLY A 20 -8.92 25.81 -2.55
CA GLY A 20 -8.06 25.45 -1.42
C GLY A 20 -8.42 24.11 -0.77
N LEU A 21 -9.72 23.79 -0.67
CA LEU A 21 -10.18 22.53 -0.09
C LEU A 21 -9.67 21.28 -0.86
N PHE A 22 -9.42 21.40 -2.16
CA PHE A 22 -8.88 20.30 -2.97
C PHE A 22 -7.44 19.91 -2.57
N PHE A 23 -6.72 20.78 -1.91
CA PHE A 23 -5.33 20.58 -1.51
C PHE A 23 -5.13 20.30 -0.02
N ILE A 24 -6.21 20.18 0.74
CA ILE A 24 -6.13 19.77 2.15
C ILE A 24 -6.03 18.25 2.23
N PRO A 25 -4.94 17.67 2.83
CA PRO A 25 -4.84 16.24 3.06
C PRO A 25 -5.91 15.77 4.05
N PHE A 26 -6.70 14.77 3.67
CA PHE A 26 -7.82 14.32 4.52
C PHE A 26 -7.93 12.80 4.64
N ARG A 27 -7.30 12.03 3.76
CA ARG A 27 -7.47 10.58 3.69
C ARG A 27 -6.14 9.86 3.77
N THR A 28 -5.91 9.11 4.84
CA THR A 28 -4.77 8.20 4.93
C THR A 28 -4.97 7.03 3.97
N ALA A 29 -3.93 6.68 3.23
CA ALA A 29 -3.96 5.61 2.24
C ALA A 29 -2.58 4.96 2.10
N LEU A 30 -2.58 3.69 1.72
CA LEU A 30 -1.44 2.99 1.14
C LEU A 30 -1.39 3.38 -0.34
N VAL A 31 -0.35 4.13 -0.72
CA VAL A 31 -0.24 4.76 -2.04
C VAL A 31 0.85 4.09 -2.85
N PHE A 32 0.52 3.73 -4.08
CA PHE A 32 1.40 3.07 -5.03
C PHE A 32 1.83 4.07 -6.09
N TYR A 33 3.09 4.51 -6.03
CA TYR A 33 3.69 5.40 -7.00
C TYR A 33 4.43 4.61 -8.08
N GLN A 34 4.34 5.03 -9.33
CA GLN A 34 5.23 4.52 -10.35
C GLN A 34 6.68 4.81 -9.95
N ARG A 35 7.53 3.80 -10.00
CA ARG A 35 8.92 3.91 -9.52
C ARG A 35 9.65 5.11 -10.13
N ASN A 36 10.38 5.84 -9.30
CA ASN A 36 11.13 7.05 -9.64
C ASN A 36 10.26 8.21 -10.16
N THR A 37 8.98 8.23 -9.82
CA THR A 37 8.06 9.32 -10.13
C THR A 37 7.20 9.64 -8.92
N GLU A 38 6.50 10.78 -8.97
CA GLU A 38 5.42 11.12 -8.04
C GLU A 38 4.02 10.88 -8.67
N ASN A 39 3.95 10.03 -9.70
CA ASN A 39 2.69 9.65 -10.32
C ASN A 39 2.02 8.54 -9.50
N ILE A 40 0.85 8.85 -8.95
CA ILE A 40 0.04 7.88 -8.24
C ILE A 40 -0.61 6.93 -9.24
N GLN A 41 -0.24 5.66 -9.18
CA GLN A 41 -0.88 4.60 -9.98
C GLN A 41 -2.21 4.18 -9.36
N ALA A 42 -2.17 3.86 -8.05
CA ALA A 42 -3.34 3.46 -7.30
C ALA A 42 -3.17 3.80 -5.82
N TYR A 43 -4.27 3.79 -5.06
CA TYR A 43 -4.23 3.95 -3.62
C TYR A 43 -5.34 3.13 -2.94
N LEU A 44 -5.00 2.53 -1.80
CA LEU A 44 -5.93 1.84 -0.92
C LEU A 44 -6.18 2.72 0.31
N PRO A 45 -7.40 3.22 0.56
CA PRO A 45 -7.74 3.84 1.83
C PRO A 45 -7.49 2.86 2.98
N ILE A 46 -6.64 3.23 3.92
CA ILE A 46 -6.26 2.41 5.07
C ILE A 46 -6.06 3.32 6.28
N LYS A 47 -6.29 2.81 7.48
CA LYS A 47 -6.09 3.56 8.72
C LYS A 47 -4.82 3.11 9.43
N GLU A 48 -4.41 3.93 10.38
CA GLU A 48 -3.40 3.55 11.37
C GLU A 48 -3.85 2.27 12.10
N GLN A 49 -2.89 1.40 12.41
CA GLN A 49 -3.06 0.08 13.02
C GLN A 49 -3.78 -0.98 12.15
N GLU A 50 -4.33 -0.63 11.00
CA GLU A 50 -4.88 -1.62 10.07
C GLU A 50 -3.76 -2.45 9.42
N THR A 51 -4.11 -3.69 9.09
CA THR A 51 -3.20 -4.66 8.47
C THR A 51 -3.52 -4.87 7.00
N PHE A 52 -2.51 -5.23 6.25
CA PHE A 52 -2.65 -5.70 4.88
C PHE A 52 -1.64 -6.80 4.58
N GLN A 53 -1.88 -7.55 3.53
CA GLN A 53 -0.99 -8.63 3.10
C GLN A 53 -0.68 -8.47 1.61
N ILE A 54 0.56 -8.73 1.26
CA ILE A 54 0.98 -8.90 -0.12
C ILE A 54 1.31 -10.37 -0.32
N ILE A 55 0.61 -11.00 -1.24
CA ILE A 55 0.86 -12.39 -1.61
C ILE A 55 1.47 -12.39 -3.00
N PHE A 56 2.62 -12.99 -3.14
CA PHE A 56 3.25 -13.20 -4.44
C PHE A 56 3.59 -14.68 -4.65
N ARG A 57 3.67 -15.08 -5.90
CA ARG A 57 4.08 -16.45 -6.25
C ARG A 57 5.58 -16.51 -6.45
N HIS A 58 6.25 -17.36 -5.70
CA HIS A 58 7.69 -17.56 -5.84
C HIS A 58 7.99 -18.12 -7.25
N SER A 59 8.96 -17.52 -7.95
CA SER A 59 9.19 -17.80 -9.37
C SER A 59 9.79 -19.17 -9.66
N ILE A 60 10.45 -19.80 -8.68
CA ILE A 60 11.09 -21.11 -8.79
C ILE A 60 10.14 -22.19 -8.29
N HIS A 61 9.70 -22.10 -7.05
CA HIS A 61 8.87 -23.16 -6.42
C HIS A 61 7.41 -23.10 -6.86
N LEU A 62 6.97 -21.99 -7.41
CA LEU A 62 5.59 -21.76 -7.83
C LEU A 62 4.57 -21.90 -6.67
N THR A 63 5.03 -21.67 -5.45
CA THR A 63 4.22 -21.60 -4.23
C THR A 63 3.98 -20.16 -3.84
N ASP A 64 2.96 -19.92 -3.04
CA ASP A 64 2.63 -18.57 -2.57
C ASP A 64 3.51 -18.20 -1.37
N VAL A 65 4.02 -16.98 -1.40
CA VAL A 65 4.64 -16.31 -0.26
C VAL A 65 3.71 -15.22 0.21
N VAL A 66 3.41 -15.21 1.51
CA VAL A 66 2.53 -14.23 2.15
C VAL A 66 3.37 -13.34 3.05
N GLU A 67 3.38 -12.05 2.76
CA GLU A 67 3.98 -11.04 3.63
C GLU A 67 2.87 -10.24 4.30
N LYS A 68 2.88 -10.21 5.65
CA LYS A 68 1.89 -9.49 6.44
C LYS A 68 2.50 -8.20 6.99
N TYR A 69 1.72 -7.15 6.89
CA TYR A 69 2.12 -5.80 7.24
C TYR A 69 1.08 -5.11 8.12
N GLN A 70 1.53 -4.14 8.89
CA GLN A 70 0.71 -3.23 9.67
C GLN A 70 1.12 -1.78 9.39
N VAL A 71 0.13 -0.89 9.35
CA VAL A 71 0.35 0.56 9.28
C VAL A 71 0.54 1.10 10.70
N ARG A 72 1.67 1.80 10.95
CA ARG A 72 1.92 2.46 12.23
C ARG A 72 1.31 3.85 12.29
N ASP A 73 1.21 4.40 13.51
CA ASP A 73 0.69 5.76 13.77
C ASP A 73 1.56 6.86 13.13
N ASP A 74 2.84 6.60 12.89
CA ASP A 74 3.78 7.48 12.21
C ASP A 74 3.79 7.31 10.68
N HIS A 75 2.79 6.62 10.13
CA HIS A 75 2.64 6.28 8.70
C HIS A 75 3.76 5.40 8.13
N GLN A 76 4.54 4.73 8.96
CA GLN A 76 5.47 3.71 8.51
C GLN A 76 4.76 2.36 8.33
N ILE A 77 5.34 1.52 7.49
CA ILE A 77 4.87 0.16 7.23
C ILE A 77 5.76 -0.78 8.04
N VAL A 78 5.17 -1.68 8.81
CA VAL A 78 5.91 -2.73 9.54
C VAL A 78 5.54 -4.08 8.97
N GLN A 79 6.53 -4.84 8.54
CA GLN A 79 6.35 -6.26 8.26
C GLN A 79 6.31 -7.02 9.58
N THR A 80 5.25 -7.78 9.80
CA THR A 80 4.99 -8.49 11.05
C THR A 80 5.17 -9.99 10.94
N GLU A 81 4.96 -10.54 9.75
CA GLU A 81 5.09 -11.98 9.50
C GLU A 81 5.39 -12.26 8.02
N ILE A 82 6.14 -13.32 7.76
CA ILE A 82 6.27 -13.93 6.44
C ILE A 82 5.91 -15.41 6.51
N VAL A 83 5.15 -15.90 5.51
CA VAL A 83 4.71 -17.29 5.41
C VAL A 83 5.06 -17.84 4.04
N TYR A 84 5.66 -19.04 3.99
CA TYR A 84 6.02 -19.71 2.73
C TYR A 84 6.05 -21.23 2.89
N GLU A 85 6.00 -21.98 1.79
CA GLU A 85 5.92 -23.45 1.81
C GLU A 85 7.30 -24.10 1.65
N GLU A 86 8.20 -23.51 0.88
CA GLU A 86 9.49 -24.10 0.56
C GLU A 86 10.63 -23.11 0.76
N PHE A 87 11.75 -23.60 1.28
CA PHE A 87 12.99 -22.82 1.32
C PHE A 87 13.52 -22.56 -0.08
N GLY A 88 13.94 -21.32 -0.35
CA GLY A 88 14.47 -20.96 -1.63
C GLY A 88 15.34 -19.71 -1.57
N ILE A 89 15.88 -19.33 -2.71
CA ILE A 89 16.69 -18.11 -2.82
C ILE A 89 15.80 -16.91 -2.43
N GLY A 90 16.26 -16.18 -1.42
CA GLY A 90 15.56 -15.01 -0.89
C GLY A 90 14.55 -15.30 0.22
N MET A 91 14.36 -16.58 0.61
CA MET A 91 13.55 -16.94 1.77
C MET A 91 14.44 -17.02 3.01
N PRO A 92 14.03 -16.41 4.13
CA PRO A 92 14.78 -16.52 5.38
C PRO A 92 14.75 -17.96 5.89
N SER A 93 15.88 -18.45 6.42
CA SER A 93 16.03 -19.83 6.92
C SER A 93 16.01 -19.93 8.42
N ASN A 94 16.08 -18.82 9.14
CA ASN A 94 16.13 -18.73 10.59
C ASN A 94 15.40 -17.49 11.08
N ALA A 95 14.91 -17.54 12.33
CA ALA A 95 14.48 -16.36 13.06
C ALA A 95 15.68 -15.59 13.64
N GLN A 96 15.56 -14.27 13.75
CA GLN A 96 16.49 -13.40 14.47
C GLN A 96 16.02 -13.19 15.90
N ASP A 97 16.80 -12.44 16.70
CA ASP A 97 16.44 -12.13 18.09
C ASP A 97 15.08 -11.42 18.15
N GLY A 98 14.15 -12.01 18.90
CA GLY A 98 12.78 -11.52 19.04
C GLY A 98 11.78 -12.09 18.04
N GLU A 99 12.24 -12.74 16.99
CA GLU A 99 11.41 -13.43 16.00
C GLU A 99 11.14 -14.88 16.42
N GLU A 100 10.08 -15.45 15.88
CA GLU A 100 9.70 -16.85 16.11
C GLU A 100 9.60 -17.58 14.76
N PHE A 101 10.36 -18.69 14.63
CA PHE A 101 10.30 -19.56 13.46
C PHE A 101 9.45 -20.78 13.78
N VAL A 102 8.32 -20.93 13.09
CA VAL A 102 7.35 -22.02 13.33
C VAL A 102 7.06 -22.75 12.02
N TYR A 103 6.92 -24.08 12.10
CA TYR A 103 6.38 -24.87 10.99
C TYR A 103 5.01 -25.39 11.41
N GLU A 104 3.96 -24.89 10.77
CA GLU A 104 2.57 -25.25 11.03
C GLU A 104 1.78 -25.33 9.72
N ASP A 105 0.84 -26.24 9.61
CA ASP A 105 -0.03 -26.45 8.45
C ASP A 105 0.72 -26.60 7.11
N GLY A 106 1.92 -27.20 7.15
CA GLY A 106 2.74 -27.40 5.95
C GLY A 106 3.49 -26.17 5.47
N LYS A 107 3.55 -25.12 6.30
CA LYS A 107 4.20 -23.83 5.97
C LYS A 107 5.17 -23.39 7.05
N TYR A 108 6.17 -22.67 6.62
CA TYR A 108 7.11 -21.97 7.48
C TYR A 108 6.59 -20.57 7.76
N HIS A 109 6.57 -20.20 9.02
CA HIS A 109 6.17 -18.88 9.52
C HIS A 109 7.36 -18.26 10.23
N ILE A 110 7.69 -17.03 9.90
CA ILE A 110 8.51 -16.19 10.75
C ILE A 110 7.62 -15.10 11.29
N LYS A 111 7.28 -15.22 12.55
CA LYS A 111 6.39 -14.34 13.30
C LYS A 111 7.19 -13.30 14.09
N ASN A 112 6.51 -12.27 14.56
CA ASN A 112 7.08 -11.19 15.37
C ASN A 112 8.18 -10.41 14.65
N LEU A 113 8.13 -10.35 13.31
CA LEU A 113 8.99 -9.45 12.56
C LEU A 113 8.70 -8.00 12.98
N ASN A 114 9.74 -7.18 12.96
CA ASN A 114 9.64 -5.74 13.22
C ASN A 114 10.46 -4.96 12.18
N ASN A 115 10.34 -5.36 10.91
CA ASN A 115 11.00 -4.68 9.81
C ASN A 115 10.22 -3.43 9.45
N VAL A 116 10.76 -2.26 9.75
CA VAL A 116 10.11 -0.96 9.59
C VAL A 116 10.55 -0.31 8.29
N PHE A 117 9.59 0.10 7.48
CA PHE A 117 9.82 0.75 6.18
C PHE A 117 9.09 2.10 6.11
N PRO A 118 9.79 3.21 5.89
CA PRO A 118 9.15 4.47 5.53
C PRO A 118 8.51 4.41 4.13
N SER A 119 9.05 3.56 3.27
CA SER A 119 8.49 3.16 1.97
C SER A 119 9.09 1.83 1.55
N MET A 120 8.40 1.09 0.71
CA MET A 120 8.92 -0.16 0.14
C MET A 120 8.74 -0.19 -1.37
N ASN A 121 9.65 -0.91 -2.06
CA ASN A 121 9.54 -1.10 -3.50
C ASN A 121 8.99 -2.50 -3.77
N ILE A 122 7.90 -2.57 -4.52
CA ILE A 122 7.32 -3.82 -4.96
C ILE A 122 7.33 -3.93 -6.48
N ARG A 123 7.40 -5.13 -6.97
CA ARG A 123 7.31 -5.43 -8.41
C ARG A 123 6.11 -6.31 -8.67
N ASN A 124 5.27 -5.93 -9.65
CA ASN A 124 4.32 -6.90 -10.19
C ASN A 124 5.06 -7.87 -11.13
N GLY A 125 4.99 -9.18 -10.81
CA GLY A 125 5.71 -10.20 -11.58
C GLY A 125 5.34 -10.17 -13.07
N LYS A 126 6.32 -10.33 -13.96
CA LYS A 126 6.08 -10.36 -15.40
C LYS A 126 5.69 -11.75 -15.89
N THR A 127 6.41 -12.77 -15.45
CA THR A 127 6.25 -14.16 -15.91
C THR A 127 5.26 -14.92 -15.04
N VAL A 128 5.32 -14.72 -13.73
CA VAL A 128 4.41 -15.33 -12.75
C VAL A 128 3.66 -14.19 -12.06
N SER A 129 2.69 -13.62 -12.75
CA SER A 129 1.96 -12.44 -12.29
C SER A 129 0.69 -12.87 -11.54
N LYS A 130 0.88 -13.38 -10.31
CA LYS A 130 -0.20 -13.79 -9.41
C LYS A 130 -0.16 -13.04 -8.08
N ASN A 131 0.32 -11.81 -8.10
CA ASN A 131 0.37 -10.98 -6.90
C ASN A 131 -1.03 -10.53 -6.52
N ARG A 132 -1.31 -10.54 -5.22
CA ARG A 132 -2.59 -10.14 -4.62
C ARG A 132 -2.34 -9.20 -3.46
N LEU A 133 -3.24 -8.26 -3.28
CA LEU A 133 -3.32 -7.41 -2.11
C LEU A 133 -4.55 -7.83 -1.32
N LEU A 134 -4.36 -8.14 -0.04
CA LEU A 134 -5.44 -8.45 0.89
C LEU A 134 -5.45 -7.39 1.99
N TRP A 135 -6.63 -7.02 2.46
CA TRP A 135 -6.80 -6.08 3.57
C TRP A 135 -8.14 -6.32 4.28
N GLY A 136 -8.40 -5.54 5.32
CA GLY A 136 -9.57 -5.71 6.16
C GLY A 136 -9.33 -6.68 7.31
N GLU A 137 -10.33 -6.87 8.14
CA GLU A 137 -10.26 -7.76 9.28
C GLU A 137 -10.07 -9.21 8.78
N ASN A 138 -8.95 -9.84 9.13
CA ASN A 138 -8.55 -11.17 8.65
C ASN A 138 -8.30 -11.30 7.14
N GLY A 139 -8.14 -10.18 6.39
CA GLY A 139 -7.85 -10.22 4.97
C GLY A 139 -9.03 -10.65 4.10
N GLU A 140 -10.27 -10.32 4.51
CA GLU A 140 -11.50 -10.69 3.79
C GLU A 140 -11.63 -10.01 2.42
N LYS A 141 -10.93 -8.91 2.21
CA LYS A 141 -10.91 -8.17 0.94
C LYS A 141 -9.68 -8.52 0.13
N MET A 142 -9.85 -8.73 -1.16
CA MET A 142 -8.74 -9.12 -2.03
C MET A 142 -8.88 -8.56 -3.44
N VAL A 143 -7.76 -8.06 -3.97
CA VAL A 143 -7.64 -7.72 -5.39
C VAL A 143 -6.39 -8.33 -6.02
N TRP A 144 -6.49 -8.65 -7.29
CA TRP A 144 -5.33 -9.04 -8.09
C TRP A 144 -4.53 -7.79 -8.49
N PHE A 145 -3.20 -7.85 -8.35
CA PHE A 145 -2.34 -6.74 -8.76
C PHE A 145 -2.53 -6.35 -10.22
N ASN A 146 -2.74 -7.32 -11.10
CA ASN A 146 -2.92 -7.06 -12.53
C ASN A 146 -4.13 -6.17 -12.87
N THR A 147 -5.08 -6.01 -11.94
CA THR A 147 -6.20 -5.09 -12.11
C THR A 147 -5.74 -3.62 -12.08
N TYR A 148 -4.72 -3.31 -11.30
CA TYR A 148 -4.25 -1.94 -11.05
C TYR A 148 -2.84 -1.69 -11.57
N PHE A 149 -2.03 -2.73 -11.70
CA PHE A 149 -0.59 -2.65 -11.91
C PHE A 149 -0.16 -3.49 -13.12
N PRO A 150 0.34 -2.89 -14.20
CA PRO A 150 0.91 -3.63 -15.32
C PRO A 150 1.96 -4.65 -14.89
N PRO A 151 1.98 -5.86 -15.50
CA PRO A 151 2.98 -6.87 -15.21
C PRO A 151 4.40 -6.42 -15.58
N GLY A 152 5.33 -6.59 -14.65
CA GLY A 152 6.75 -6.26 -14.81
C GLY A 152 7.15 -4.91 -14.25
N ASP A 153 6.20 -4.04 -13.96
CA ASP A 153 6.45 -2.69 -13.45
C ASP A 153 6.78 -2.70 -11.95
N TRP A 154 7.47 -1.64 -11.55
CA TRP A 154 7.88 -1.40 -10.18
C TRP A 154 7.12 -0.22 -9.58
N TYR A 155 6.76 -0.36 -8.32
CA TYR A 155 6.03 0.65 -7.57
C TYR A 155 6.74 0.94 -6.25
N ASN A 156 6.83 2.23 -5.89
CA ASN A 156 7.17 2.63 -4.53
C ASN A 156 5.86 2.76 -3.74
N VAL A 157 5.80 2.09 -2.60
CA VAL A 157 4.61 2.03 -1.75
C VAL A 157 4.90 2.73 -0.43
N ARG A 158 4.03 3.64 -0.04
CA ARG A 158 4.13 4.39 1.22
C ARG A 158 2.75 4.75 1.75
N VAL A 159 2.67 5.03 3.04
CA VAL A 159 1.44 5.47 3.68
C VAL A 159 1.47 6.98 3.80
N GLU A 160 0.45 7.63 3.27
CA GLU A 160 0.36 9.09 3.25
C GLU A 160 -1.08 9.58 3.41
N LYS A 161 -1.22 10.85 3.82
CA LYS A 161 -2.52 11.55 3.75
C LYS A 161 -2.67 12.20 2.38
N LEU A 162 -3.62 11.72 1.61
CA LEU A 162 -3.95 12.23 0.29
C LEU A 162 -4.92 13.42 0.34
N THR A 163 -4.70 14.36 -0.54
CA THR A 163 -5.65 15.43 -0.88
C THR A 163 -6.70 14.93 -1.86
N LEU A 164 -7.81 15.65 -2.01
CA LEU A 164 -8.81 15.32 -3.04
C LEU A 164 -8.19 15.33 -4.45
N TRP A 165 -7.32 16.28 -4.73
CA TRP A 165 -6.59 16.37 -5.99
C TRP A 165 -5.74 15.13 -6.27
N GLN A 166 -5.04 14.60 -5.27
CA GLN A 166 -4.25 13.38 -5.38
C GLN A 166 -5.13 12.14 -5.57
N CYS A 167 -6.25 12.06 -4.85
CA CYS A 167 -7.22 10.97 -5.02
C CYS A 167 -7.80 10.91 -6.44
N MET A 168 -7.95 12.05 -7.12
CA MET A 168 -8.44 12.10 -8.51
C MET A 168 -7.40 11.66 -9.54
N LYS A 169 -6.12 11.61 -9.19
CA LYS A 169 -5.04 11.21 -10.09
C LYS A 169 -4.77 9.71 -10.10
N GLY A 170 -4.99 9.02 -8.98
CA GLY A 170 -4.76 7.59 -8.84
C GLY A 170 -6.05 6.79 -8.91
N MET A 171 -5.95 5.51 -9.27
CA MET A 171 -7.08 4.58 -9.17
C MET A 171 -7.31 4.20 -7.70
N LYS A 172 -8.53 4.37 -7.22
CA LYS A 172 -8.90 3.85 -5.90
C LYS A 172 -8.98 2.33 -5.97
N ILE A 173 -8.29 1.66 -5.04
CA ILE A 173 -8.42 0.21 -4.86
C ILE A 173 -9.66 -0.03 -4.01
N ASP A 174 -10.60 -0.74 -4.58
CA ASP A 174 -11.81 -1.24 -3.93
C ASP A 174 -12.19 -2.61 -4.54
N GLU A 175 -13.09 -3.32 -3.87
CA GLU A 175 -13.65 -4.58 -4.36
C GLU A 175 -14.56 -4.39 -5.55
#